data_a05fcfcec7f93c9edf9843f2e4a52119
#
_entry.id   a05fcfcec7f93c9edf9843f2e4a52119
#
_cell.length_a   1.000
_cell.length_b   1.000
_cell.length_c   1.000
_cell.angle_alpha   90.00
_cell.angle_beta   90.00
_cell.angle_gamma   90.00
#
_symmetry.space_group_name_H-M   'P 1'
#
loop_
_entity.id
_entity.type
_entity.pdbx_description
1 polymer ?
#
loop_
_entity_poly.entity_id
_entity_poly.type
_entity_poly.pdbx_seq_one_letter_code
_entity_poly.pdbx_strand_id
1 'polypeptide(L)'
;MKTLFVAIASLLFSLPGRAQDVNCALYPVGSSCRKACDLYQSPAREASPQGSARSQKYFDEVLALCPTFAPAWREKAVPYLKRGDFGTWKRLIDHAVQLQPAQNLGYRGWCRFEFLHDYAGATADLTRLMAITHGNPGFSNDGDYDLRIVLALCKREQGDLKGALALFDACIAASKAQQRIGLYDYLHRGVTRLRQGDAAGALLDLQLERQQIKQLADTEYYLGLAYQKQKNQALARQHFTLAETLFRQGRYRHNDYCESLDKVYLADIEQALDNRK
;
A
#
# COMPACT_ATOMS: atom_id res chain seq x y z
N MET A 1 -38.44 35.45 -24.27
CA MET A 1 -37.85 34.12 -24.49
C MET A 1 -36.98 33.78 -23.25
N LYS A 2 -37.46 32.89 -22.39
CA LYS A 2 -36.73 32.46 -21.19
C LYS A 2 -36.09 31.10 -21.51
N THR A 3 -34.76 31.06 -21.60
CA THR A 3 -33.98 29.86 -21.81
C THR A 3 -33.82 29.11 -20.46
N LEU A 4 -34.39 27.93 -20.41
CA LEU A 4 -34.33 27.01 -19.28
C LEU A 4 -32.98 26.22 -19.36
N PHE A 5 -32.05 26.46 -18.43
CA PHE A 5 -30.86 25.65 -18.28
C PHE A 5 -31.22 24.42 -17.46
N VAL A 6 -31.25 23.26 -18.11
CA VAL A 6 -31.35 21.94 -17.43
C VAL A 6 -29.94 21.54 -17.03
N ALA A 7 -29.67 21.59 -15.73
CA ALA A 7 -28.44 21.02 -15.14
C ALA A 7 -28.57 19.51 -15.06
N ILE A 8 -27.83 18.79 -15.91
CA ILE A 8 -27.69 17.34 -15.81
C ILE A 8 -26.67 17.05 -14.69
N ALA A 9 -27.17 16.65 -13.54
CA ALA A 9 -26.35 16.14 -12.45
C ALA A 9 -25.89 14.73 -12.84
N SER A 10 -24.62 14.58 -13.24
CA SER A 10 -23.98 13.29 -13.45
C SER A 10 -23.72 12.64 -12.08
N LEU A 11 -24.58 11.72 -11.70
CA LEU A 11 -24.35 10.80 -10.58
C LEU A 11 -23.21 9.87 -10.97
N LEU A 12 -22.00 10.18 -10.54
CA LEU A 12 -20.89 9.24 -10.52
C LEU A 12 -21.19 8.19 -9.45
N PHE A 13 -21.79 7.07 -9.85
CA PHE A 13 -21.79 5.86 -9.06
C PHE A 13 -20.36 5.37 -8.95
N SER A 14 -19.73 5.56 -7.79
CA SER A 14 -18.53 4.84 -7.40
C SER A 14 -18.93 3.36 -7.29
N LEU A 15 -18.60 2.58 -8.31
CA LEU A 15 -18.72 1.12 -8.25
C LEU A 15 -17.77 0.65 -7.15
N PRO A 16 -18.27 -0.12 -6.15
CA PRO A 16 -17.38 -0.75 -5.17
C PRO A 16 -16.35 -1.58 -5.94
N GLY A 17 -15.06 -1.43 -5.60
CA GLY A 17 -13.97 -2.18 -6.21
C GLY A 17 -14.31 -3.67 -6.14
N ARG A 18 -14.67 -4.28 -7.27
CA ARG A 18 -14.90 -5.72 -7.36
C ARG A 18 -13.57 -6.41 -7.07
N ALA A 19 -13.55 -7.29 -6.07
CA ALA A 19 -12.50 -8.29 -5.93
C ALA A 19 -12.23 -8.89 -7.31
N GLN A 20 -10.94 -9.05 -7.67
CA GLN A 20 -10.50 -9.45 -9.01
C GLN A 20 -11.39 -10.55 -9.59
N ASP A 21 -12.07 -10.26 -10.68
CA ASP A 21 -12.91 -11.23 -11.37
C ASP A 21 -12.02 -12.39 -11.86
N VAL A 22 -12.27 -13.57 -11.29
CA VAL A 22 -11.55 -14.78 -11.68
C VAL A 22 -12.12 -15.28 -13.01
N ASN A 23 -11.26 -15.50 -13.99
CA ASN A 23 -11.72 -16.05 -15.27
C ASN A 23 -12.07 -17.54 -15.14
N CYS A 24 -13.35 -17.85 -14.92
CA CYS A 24 -13.82 -19.23 -14.80
C CYS A 24 -13.71 -20.04 -16.10
N ALA A 25 -13.56 -19.38 -17.26
CA ALA A 25 -13.35 -20.08 -18.52
C ALA A 25 -12.01 -20.85 -18.60
N LEU A 26 -11.08 -20.55 -17.68
CA LEU A 26 -9.82 -21.31 -17.56
C LEU A 26 -10.02 -22.73 -17.01
N TYR A 27 -11.20 -23.04 -16.45
CA TYR A 27 -11.54 -24.38 -15.96
C TYR A 27 -12.46 -25.11 -16.94
N PRO A 28 -12.23 -26.42 -17.21
CA PRO A 28 -13.08 -27.18 -18.09
C PRO A 28 -14.55 -27.17 -17.66
N VAL A 29 -15.45 -27.02 -18.62
CA VAL A 29 -16.91 -27.03 -18.38
C VAL A 29 -17.30 -28.32 -17.67
N GLY A 30 -18.11 -28.21 -16.61
CA GLY A 30 -18.59 -29.37 -15.82
C GLY A 30 -17.59 -29.87 -14.76
N SER A 31 -16.32 -29.43 -14.76
CA SER A 31 -15.35 -29.82 -13.74
C SER A 31 -15.72 -29.27 -12.37
N SER A 32 -15.24 -29.92 -11.30
CA SER A 32 -15.43 -29.44 -9.92
C SER A 32 -14.83 -28.05 -9.69
N CYS A 33 -13.67 -27.76 -10.32
CA CYS A 33 -13.04 -26.43 -10.21
C CYS A 33 -13.82 -25.36 -10.99
N ARG A 34 -14.51 -25.71 -12.09
CA ARG A 34 -15.42 -24.79 -12.76
C ARG A 34 -16.61 -24.48 -11.87
N LYS A 35 -17.22 -25.47 -11.24
CA LYS A 35 -18.31 -25.27 -10.28
C LYS A 35 -17.88 -24.44 -9.07
N ALA A 36 -16.67 -24.67 -8.55
CA ALA A 36 -16.09 -23.88 -7.49
C ALA A 36 -15.90 -22.40 -7.89
N CYS A 37 -15.42 -22.15 -9.10
CA CYS A 37 -15.25 -20.80 -9.62
C CYS A 37 -16.59 -20.09 -9.82
N ASP A 38 -17.57 -20.76 -10.41
CA ASP A 38 -18.92 -20.20 -10.61
C ASP A 38 -19.60 -19.91 -9.25
N LEU A 39 -19.44 -20.80 -8.26
CA LEU A 39 -19.88 -20.56 -6.88
C LEU A 39 -19.15 -19.35 -6.28
N TYR A 40 -17.82 -19.26 -6.38
CA TYR A 40 -17.02 -18.15 -5.86
C TYR A 40 -17.44 -16.79 -6.42
N GLN A 41 -17.88 -16.72 -7.68
CA GLN A 41 -18.37 -15.49 -8.31
C GLN A 41 -19.86 -15.22 -8.05
N SER A 42 -20.56 -16.11 -7.39
CA SER A 42 -21.99 -15.92 -7.14
C SER A 42 -22.23 -14.77 -6.13
N PRO A 43 -23.39 -14.08 -6.22
CA PRO A 43 -23.77 -13.03 -5.26
C PRO A 43 -23.82 -13.53 -3.81
N ALA A 44 -23.94 -14.84 -3.57
CA ALA A 44 -23.94 -15.44 -2.24
C ALA A 44 -22.63 -15.16 -1.47
N ARG A 45 -21.51 -14.90 -2.15
CA ARG A 45 -20.25 -14.51 -1.52
C ARG A 45 -20.39 -13.22 -0.71
N GLU A 46 -21.12 -12.26 -1.22
CA GLU A 46 -21.29 -10.92 -0.61
C GLU A 46 -22.50 -10.85 0.33
N ALA A 47 -23.29 -11.92 0.39
CA ALA A 47 -24.50 -11.98 1.22
C ALA A 47 -24.22 -12.02 2.73
N SER A 48 -22.95 -12.09 3.14
CA SER A 48 -22.53 -12.13 4.54
C SER A 48 -21.33 -11.23 4.79
N PRO A 49 -21.25 -10.57 5.97
CA PRO A 49 -20.09 -9.78 6.32
C PRO A 49 -18.79 -10.58 6.23
N GLN A 50 -17.74 -9.96 5.69
CA GLN A 50 -16.43 -10.58 5.55
C GLN A 50 -15.92 -11.11 6.89
N GLY A 51 -15.53 -12.37 6.93
CA GLY A 51 -15.02 -13.03 8.15
C GLY A 51 -16.06 -13.53 9.13
N SER A 52 -17.37 -13.39 8.84
CA SER A 52 -18.42 -14.07 9.59
C SER A 52 -18.32 -15.59 9.43
N ALA A 53 -18.88 -16.35 10.38
CA ALA A 53 -18.93 -17.81 10.29
C ALA A 53 -19.56 -18.29 8.97
N ARG A 54 -20.61 -17.61 8.50
CA ARG A 54 -21.28 -17.91 7.24
C ARG A 54 -20.36 -17.64 6.04
N SER A 55 -19.65 -16.53 6.03
CA SER A 55 -18.66 -16.21 4.98
C SER A 55 -17.52 -17.23 4.95
N GLN A 56 -17.02 -17.64 6.12
CA GLN A 56 -15.96 -18.65 6.20
C GLN A 56 -16.43 -20.02 5.71
N LYS A 57 -17.65 -20.46 6.10
CA LYS A 57 -18.26 -21.70 5.64
C LYS A 57 -18.46 -21.69 4.11
N TYR A 58 -18.83 -20.56 3.55
CA TYR A 58 -18.95 -20.40 2.10
C TYR A 58 -17.64 -20.72 1.35
N PHE A 59 -16.51 -20.19 1.84
CA PHE A 59 -15.22 -20.52 1.26
C PHE A 59 -14.83 -21.99 1.48
N ASP A 60 -15.26 -22.61 2.59
CA ASP A 60 -15.09 -24.05 2.80
C ASP A 60 -15.85 -24.87 1.76
N GLU A 61 -17.06 -24.48 1.38
CA GLU A 61 -17.84 -25.12 0.32
C GLU A 61 -17.16 -24.98 -1.07
N VAL A 62 -16.63 -23.79 -1.39
CA VAL A 62 -15.84 -23.57 -2.60
C VAL A 62 -14.61 -24.49 -2.63
N LEU A 63 -13.88 -24.56 -1.52
CA LEU A 63 -12.67 -25.36 -1.40
C LEU A 63 -12.93 -26.88 -1.34
N ALA A 64 -14.09 -27.30 -0.86
CA ALA A 64 -14.53 -28.69 -0.93
C ALA A 64 -14.76 -29.14 -2.39
N LEU A 65 -15.24 -28.26 -3.26
CA LEU A 65 -15.38 -28.53 -4.69
C LEU A 65 -14.01 -28.52 -5.41
N CYS A 66 -13.12 -27.59 -5.07
CA CYS A 66 -11.81 -27.47 -5.70
C CYS A 66 -10.75 -27.03 -4.69
N PRO A 67 -10.05 -27.95 -4.01
CA PRO A 67 -9.01 -27.63 -3.03
C PRO A 67 -7.84 -26.82 -3.60
N THR A 68 -7.64 -26.83 -4.91
CA THR A 68 -6.57 -26.08 -5.60
C THR A 68 -7.03 -24.69 -6.09
N PHE A 69 -8.22 -24.24 -5.70
CA PHE A 69 -8.74 -22.93 -6.09
C PHE A 69 -8.15 -21.81 -5.22
N ALA A 70 -6.98 -21.32 -5.61
CA ALA A 70 -6.20 -20.34 -4.86
C ALA A 70 -6.96 -19.05 -4.47
N PRO A 71 -7.88 -18.49 -5.29
CA PRO A 71 -8.63 -17.30 -4.91
C PRO A 71 -9.44 -17.48 -3.63
N ALA A 72 -10.05 -18.65 -3.39
CA ALA A 72 -10.80 -18.88 -2.17
C ALA A 72 -9.89 -18.97 -0.92
N TRP A 73 -8.70 -19.56 -1.03
CA TRP A 73 -7.71 -19.57 0.06
C TRP A 73 -7.29 -18.15 0.43
N ARG A 74 -7.03 -17.30 -0.56
CA ARG A 74 -6.67 -15.90 -0.35
C ARG A 74 -7.79 -15.13 0.35
N GLU A 75 -9.02 -15.17 -0.19
CA GLU A 75 -10.16 -14.44 0.40
C GLU A 75 -10.52 -14.95 1.80
N LYS A 76 -10.42 -16.25 2.03
CA LYS A 76 -10.58 -16.84 3.35
C LYS A 76 -9.55 -16.33 4.36
N ALA A 77 -8.33 -15.99 3.92
CA ALA A 77 -7.27 -15.48 4.78
C ALA A 77 -7.50 -14.03 5.25
N VAL A 78 -8.08 -13.17 4.40
CA VAL A 78 -8.20 -11.72 4.64
C VAL A 78 -8.71 -11.34 6.04
N PRO A 79 -9.83 -11.89 6.56
CA PRO A 79 -10.36 -11.47 7.86
C PRO A 79 -9.48 -11.89 9.04
N TYR A 80 -8.61 -12.87 8.89
CA TYR A 80 -7.64 -13.24 9.94
C TYR A 80 -6.54 -12.21 10.06
N LEU A 81 -6.06 -11.65 8.94
CA LEU A 81 -5.13 -10.52 8.94
C LEU A 81 -5.73 -9.32 9.68
N LYS A 82 -6.96 -8.92 9.30
CA LYS A 82 -7.66 -7.76 9.88
C LYS A 82 -7.94 -7.90 11.38
N ARG A 83 -8.02 -9.13 11.90
CA ARG A 83 -8.21 -9.41 13.34
C ARG A 83 -6.92 -9.62 14.11
N GLY A 84 -5.76 -9.56 13.46
CA GLY A 84 -4.47 -9.84 14.08
C GLY A 84 -4.16 -11.32 14.29
N ASP A 85 -4.98 -12.26 13.76
CA ASP A 85 -4.65 -13.69 13.76
C ASP A 85 -3.69 -14.00 12.58
N PHE A 86 -2.47 -13.53 12.74
CA PHE A 86 -1.42 -13.66 11.72
C PHE A 86 -1.01 -15.13 11.48
N GLY A 87 -1.13 -15.99 12.49
CA GLY A 87 -0.82 -17.41 12.36
C GLY A 87 -1.77 -18.13 11.40
N THR A 88 -3.08 -17.90 11.53
CA THR A 88 -4.09 -18.47 10.63
C THR A 88 -4.01 -17.82 9.25
N TRP A 89 -3.88 -16.49 9.17
CA TRP A 89 -3.65 -15.80 7.92
C TRP A 89 -2.48 -16.37 7.15
N LYS A 90 -1.34 -16.55 7.80
CA LYS A 90 -0.11 -17.06 7.17
C LYS A 90 -0.33 -18.46 6.57
N ARG A 91 -0.95 -19.37 7.30
CA ARG A 91 -1.21 -20.74 6.76
C ARG A 91 -2.06 -20.71 5.51
N LEU A 92 -3.12 -19.91 5.51
CA LEU A 92 -4.06 -19.82 4.38
C LEU A 92 -3.43 -19.14 3.17
N ILE A 93 -2.73 -18.01 3.36
CA ILE A 93 -2.11 -17.28 2.25
C ILE A 93 -0.89 -18.00 1.69
N ASP A 94 -0.12 -18.72 2.52
CA ASP A 94 0.99 -19.54 2.05
C ASP A 94 0.49 -20.63 1.10
N HIS A 95 -0.67 -21.23 1.40
CA HIS A 95 -1.29 -22.21 0.50
C HIS A 95 -1.71 -21.58 -0.82
N ALA A 96 -2.34 -20.39 -0.81
CA ALA A 96 -2.67 -19.68 -2.03
C ALA A 96 -1.43 -19.36 -2.88
N VAL A 97 -0.30 -18.94 -2.23
CA VAL A 97 0.97 -18.68 -2.92
C VAL A 97 1.60 -19.95 -3.49
N GLN A 98 1.48 -21.09 -2.81
CA GLN A 98 1.96 -22.38 -3.35
C GLN A 98 1.21 -22.76 -4.63
N LEU A 99 -0.11 -22.55 -4.65
CA LEU A 99 -0.95 -22.87 -5.78
C LEU A 99 -0.76 -21.92 -6.97
N GLN A 100 -0.72 -20.61 -6.70
CA GLN A 100 -0.64 -19.56 -7.73
C GLN A 100 0.30 -18.44 -7.29
N PRO A 101 1.62 -18.61 -7.40
CA PRO A 101 2.60 -17.64 -6.88
C PRO A 101 2.49 -16.26 -7.56
N ALA A 102 2.34 -16.20 -8.87
CA ALA A 102 2.28 -14.92 -9.61
C ALA A 102 1.13 -14.02 -9.13
N GLN A 103 -0.01 -14.60 -8.76
CA GLN A 103 -1.21 -13.88 -8.34
C GLN A 103 -1.23 -13.53 -6.85
N ASN A 104 -0.44 -14.23 -6.00
CA ASN A 104 -0.58 -14.12 -4.55
C ASN A 104 0.69 -13.60 -3.84
N LEU A 105 1.87 -13.65 -4.48
CA LEU A 105 3.11 -13.12 -3.89
C LEU A 105 3.03 -11.62 -3.61
N GLY A 106 2.45 -10.84 -4.53
CA GLY A 106 2.29 -9.40 -4.36
C GLY A 106 1.43 -9.06 -3.14
N TYR A 107 0.30 -9.72 -3.00
CA TYR A 107 -0.58 -9.55 -1.86
C TYR A 107 0.10 -9.97 -0.55
N ARG A 108 0.74 -11.17 -0.49
CA ARG A 108 1.41 -11.63 0.72
C ARG A 108 2.58 -10.72 1.09
N GLY A 109 3.39 -10.31 0.11
CA GLY A 109 4.52 -9.41 0.33
C GLY A 109 4.07 -8.04 0.85
N TRP A 110 3.03 -7.46 0.25
CA TRP A 110 2.45 -6.20 0.73
C TRP A 110 1.87 -6.35 2.15
N CYS A 111 1.13 -7.41 2.45
CA CYS A 111 0.61 -7.65 3.80
C CYS A 111 1.71 -7.83 4.85
N ARG A 112 2.81 -8.51 4.50
CA ARG A 112 3.99 -8.63 5.37
C ARG A 112 4.63 -7.28 5.66
N PHE A 113 4.75 -6.43 4.64
CA PHE A 113 5.26 -5.08 4.78
C PHE A 113 4.36 -4.22 5.66
N GLU A 114 3.09 -4.08 5.29
CA GLU A 114 2.18 -3.07 5.84
C GLU A 114 1.65 -3.47 7.23
N PHE A 115 1.28 -4.73 7.44
CA PHE A 115 0.62 -5.17 8.68
C PHE A 115 1.56 -5.86 9.68
N LEU A 116 2.60 -6.53 9.20
CA LEU A 116 3.47 -7.33 10.07
C LEU A 116 4.86 -6.72 10.24
N HIS A 117 5.23 -5.73 9.44
CA HIS A 117 6.59 -5.19 9.37
C HIS A 117 7.66 -6.29 9.16
N ASP A 118 7.26 -7.41 8.51
CA ASP A 118 8.17 -8.48 8.09
C ASP A 118 8.86 -8.10 6.78
N TYR A 119 9.79 -7.16 6.89
CA TYR A 119 10.51 -6.61 5.73
C TYR A 119 11.34 -7.66 5.00
N ALA A 120 11.90 -8.64 5.73
CA ALA A 120 12.67 -9.73 5.13
C ALA A 120 11.77 -10.67 4.31
N GLY A 121 10.64 -11.08 4.87
CA GLY A 121 9.66 -11.91 4.16
C GLY A 121 9.01 -11.17 2.99
N ALA A 122 8.71 -9.89 3.14
CA ALA A 122 8.19 -9.06 2.05
C ALA A 122 9.21 -8.92 0.91
N THR A 123 10.50 -8.68 1.24
CA THR A 123 11.58 -8.64 0.25
C THR A 123 11.69 -9.94 -0.53
N ALA A 124 11.64 -11.09 0.16
CA ALA A 124 11.70 -12.39 -0.51
C ALA A 124 10.54 -12.61 -1.48
N ASP A 125 9.30 -12.30 -1.04
CA ASP A 125 8.10 -12.43 -1.86
C ASP A 125 8.13 -11.51 -3.10
N LEU A 126 8.44 -10.22 -2.89
CA LEU A 126 8.44 -9.23 -3.96
C LEU A 126 9.60 -9.44 -4.95
N THR A 127 10.77 -9.87 -4.47
CA THR A 127 11.89 -10.23 -5.36
C THR A 127 11.53 -11.44 -6.23
N ARG A 128 10.89 -12.46 -5.66
CA ARG A 128 10.39 -13.61 -6.43
C ARG A 128 9.33 -13.18 -7.43
N LEU A 129 8.41 -12.30 -7.04
CA LEU A 129 7.39 -11.76 -7.95
C LEU A 129 8.02 -10.98 -9.10
N MET A 130 8.99 -10.10 -8.82
CA MET A 130 9.74 -9.35 -9.84
C MET A 130 10.38 -10.28 -10.88
N ALA A 131 10.94 -11.42 -10.45
CA ALA A 131 11.50 -12.41 -11.37
C ALA A 131 10.42 -13.06 -12.26
N ILE A 132 9.25 -13.41 -11.70
CA ILE A 132 8.13 -14.02 -12.43
C ILE A 132 7.51 -13.04 -13.44
N THR A 133 7.44 -11.75 -13.07
CA THR A 133 6.74 -10.72 -13.86
C THR A 133 7.68 -9.88 -14.72
N HIS A 134 8.93 -10.32 -14.90
CA HIS A 134 9.93 -9.63 -15.69
C HIS A 134 10.08 -8.14 -15.32
N GLY A 135 10.08 -7.86 -14.01
CA GLY A 135 10.29 -6.51 -13.47
C GLY A 135 9.03 -5.65 -13.30
N ASN A 136 7.85 -6.16 -13.60
CA ASN A 136 6.59 -5.45 -13.41
C ASN A 136 5.66 -6.18 -12.40
N PRO A 137 5.86 -6.00 -11.08
CA PRO A 137 5.10 -6.73 -10.06
C PRO A 137 3.67 -6.22 -9.87
N GLY A 138 3.31 -5.08 -10.47
CA GLY A 138 2.02 -4.44 -10.29
C GLY A 138 1.94 -3.57 -9.02
N PHE A 139 0.72 -3.42 -8.52
CA PHE A 139 0.39 -2.55 -7.38
C PHE A 139 -0.04 -3.35 -6.15
N SER A 140 0.02 -2.71 -4.98
CA SER A 140 -0.59 -3.20 -3.74
C SER A 140 -2.10 -3.41 -3.92
N ASN A 141 -2.71 -4.18 -3.02
CA ASN A 141 -4.12 -4.57 -3.18
C ASN A 141 -5.10 -3.39 -3.00
N ASP A 142 -4.70 -2.37 -2.26
CA ASP A 142 -5.42 -1.10 -2.10
C ASP A 142 -5.14 -0.11 -3.26
N GLY A 143 -4.11 -0.38 -4.07
CA GLY A 143 -3.71 0.46 -5.20
C GLY A 143 -2.79 1.62 -4.81
N ASP A 144 -2.44 1.78 -3.54
CA ASP A 144 -1.69 2.92 -3.04
C ASP A 144 -0.21 2.89 -3.43
N TYR A 145 0.37 1.68 -3.54
CA TYR A 145 1.79 1.51 -3.82
C TYR A 145 2.05 0.68 -5.08
N ASP A 146 2.96 1.15 -5.91
CA ASP A 146 3.70 0.25 -6.80
C ASP A 146 4.53 -0.73 -5.94
N LEU A 147 4.46 -2.02 -6.21
CA LEU A 147 5.16 -3.02 -5.39
C LEU A 147 6.70 -2.91 -5.47
N ARG A 148 7.25 -2.18 -6.43
CA ARG A 148 8.68 -1.81 -6.45
C ARG A 148 9.01 -0.79 -5.36
N ILE A 149 8.09 0.14 -5.06
CA ILE A 149 8.21 1.09 -3.94
C ILE A 149 8.17 0.34 -2.60
N VAL A 150 7.25 -0.63 -2.46
CA VAL A 150 7.20 -1.49 -1.26
C VAL A 150 8.53 -2.25 -1.09
N LEU A 151 9.08 -2.80 -2.16
CA LEU A 151 10.39 -3.48 -2.12
C LEU A 151 11.52 -2.51 -1.72
N ALA A 152 11.50 -1.26 -2.24
CA ALA A 152 12.46 -0.24 -1.86
C ALA A 152 12.36 0.09 -0.35
N LEU A 153 11.15 0.26 0.17
CA LEU A 153 10.89 0.50 1.59
C LEU A 153 11.40 -0.68 2.45
N CYS A 154 11.11 -1.91 2.05
CA CYS A 154 11.61 -3.10 2.75
C CYS A 154 13.17 -3.14 2.80
N LYS A 155 13.85 -2.81 1.68
CA LYS A 155 15.31 -2.73 1.65
C LYS A 155 15.84 -1.62 2.56
N ARG A 156 15.19 -0.47 2.58
CA ARG A 156 15.52 0.64 3.48
C ARG A 156 15.47 0.21 4.95
N GLU A 157 14.40 -0.45 5.36
CA GLU A 157 14.23 -0.90 6.75
C GLU A 157 15.22 -2.01 7.14
N GLN A 158 15.77 -2.73 6.17
CA GLN A 158 16.87 -3.70 6.35
C GLN A 158 18.27 -3.05 6.28
N GLY A 159 18.36 -1.71 6.15
CA GLY A 159 19.62 -0.96 6.09
C GLY A 159 20.24 -0.83 4.71
N ASP A 160 19.70 -1.44 3.67
CA ASP A 160 20.16 -1.28 2.29
C ASP A 160 19.62 0.03 1.67
N LEU A 161 20.09 1.17 2.19
CA LEU A 161 19.68 2.50 1.71
C LEU A 161 20.03 2.71 0.24
N LYS A 162 21.20 2.19 -0.21
CA LYS A 162 21.64 2.33 -1.60
C LYS A 162 20.75 1.56 -2.55
N GLY A 163 20.45 0.31 -2.23
CA GLY A 163 19.53 -0.52 -3.01
C GLY A 163 18.10 0.03 -3.01
N ALA A 164 17.65 0.59 -1.90
CA ALA A 164 16.36 1.26 -1.80
C ALA A 164 16.28 2.46 -2.74
N LEU A 165 17.27 3.37 -2.70
CA LEU A 165 17.30 4.55 -3.58
C LEU A 165 17.33 4.18 -5.06
N ALA A 166 18.10 3.16 -5.45
CA ALA A 166 18.14 2.69 -6.83
C ALA A 166 16.76 2.23 -7.32
N LEU A 167 15.98 1.53 -6.46
CA LEU A 167 14.60 1.11 -6.77
C LEU A 167 13.64 2.30 -6.84
N PHE A 168 13.73 3.24 -5.89
CA PHE A 168 12.93 4.47 -5.93
C PHE A 168 13.18 5.25 -7.21
N ASP A 169 14.45 5.46 -7.58
CA ASP A 169 14.83 6.22 -8.76
C ASP A 169 14.29 5.56 -10.04
N ALA A 170 14.45 4.25 -10.18
CA ALA A 170 13.94 3.52 -11.32
C ALA A 170 12.41 3.54 -11.40
N CYS A 171 11.72 3.32 -10.25
CA CYS A 171 10.26 3.32 -10.21
C CYS A 171 9.68 4.70 -10.50
N ILE A 172 10.18 5.75 -9.85
CA ILE A 172 9.70 7.13 -10.04
C ILE A 172 9.96 7.61 -11.47
N ALA A 173 11.12 7.27 -12.06
CA ALA A 173 11.40 7.61 -13.46
C ALA A 173 10.40 6.96 -14.42
N ALA A 174 10.10 5.67 -14.24
CA ALA A 174 9.12 4.96 -15.04
C ALA A 174 7.68 5.51 -14.84
N SER A 175 7.30 5.79 -13.59
CA SER A 175 5.98 6.33 -13.24
C SER A 175 5.79 7.75 -13.76
N LYS A 176 6.85 8.58 -13.73
CA LYS A 176 6.85 9.94 -14.29
C LYS A 176 6.60 9.94 -15.79
N ALA A 177 7.23 9.01 -16.53
CA ALA A 177 7.00 8.86 -17.97
C ALA A 177 5.54 8.51 -18.30
N GLN A 178 4.84 7.83 -17.37
CA GLN A 178 3.44 7.45 -17.49
C GLN A 178 2.46 8.44 -16.81
N GLN A 179 2.96 9.53 -16.24
CA GLN A 179 2.18 10.50 -15.43
C GLN A 179 1.41 9.84 -14.26
N ARG A 180 2.01 8.82 -13.64
CA ARG A 180 1.39 8.00 -12.59
C ARG A 180 2.28 7.83 -11.36
N ILE A 181 2.86 8.91 -10.87
CA ILE A 181 3.66 8.88 -9.63
C ILE A 181 2.72 8.59 -8.45
N GLY A 182 3.13 7.66 -7.58
CA GLY A 182 2.39 7.33 -6.37
C GLY A 182 2.32 8.51 -5.39
N LEU A 183 1.26 8.53 -4.56
CA LEU A 183 0.96 9.66 -3.68
C LEU A 183 2.10 10.02 -2.72
N TYR A 184 2.91 9.04 -2.28
CA TYR A 184 3.96 9.24 -1.28
C TYR A 184 5.36 8.83 -1.77
N ASP A 185 5.54 8.61 -3.07
CA ASP A 185 6.81 8.13 -3.62
C ASP A 185 7.96 9.10 -3.35
N TYR A 186 7.71 10.39 -3.50
CA TYR A 186 8.70 11.42 -3.20
C TYR A 186 8.96 11.56 -1.70
N LEU A 187 7.93 11.45 -0.85
CA LEU A 187 8.09 11.46 0.59
C LEU A 187 9.04 10.33 1.04
N HIS A 188 8.75 9.11 0.62
CA HIS A 188 9.54 7.93 0.99
C HIS A 188 10.99 8.01 0.50
N ARG A 189 11.22 8.47 -0.75
CA ARG A 189 12.56 8.68 -1.25
C ARG A 189 13.28 9.80 -0.52
N GLY A 190 12.61 10.90 -0.24
CA GLY A 190 13.14 12.01 0.55
C GLY A 190 13.58 11.59 1.95
N VAL A 191 12.75 10.83 2.66
CA VAL A 191 13.09 10.26 3.97
C VAL A 191 14.29 9.30 3.87
N THR A 192 14.35 8.48 2.81
CA THR A 192 15.47 7.58 2.58
C THR A 192 16.78 8.36 2.38
N ARG A 193 16.76 9.45 1.62
CA ARG A 193 17.89 10.36 1.45
C ARG A 193 18.32 11.03 2.77
N LEU A 194 17.35 11.44 3.60
CA LEU A 194 17.65 11.95 4.94
C LEU A 194 18.38 10.92 5.81
N ARG A 195 17.95 9.67 5.78
CA ARG A 195 18.62 8.56 6.49
C ARG A 195 20.05 8.32 5.95
N GLN A 196 20.29 8.54 4.66
CA GLN A 196 21.60 8.44 4.05
C GLN A 196 22.49 9.67 4.32
N GLY A 197 21.94 10.77 4.83
CA GLY A 197 22.65 12.03 5.08
C GLY A 197 22.57 13.05 3.92
N ASP A 198 21.92 12.72 2.82
CA ASP A 198 21.69 13.61 1.67
C ASP A 198 20.50 14.55 1.93
N ALA A 199 20.75 15.58 2.74
CA ALA A 199 19.71 16.58 3.05
C ALA A 199 19.33 17.43 1.83
N ALA A 200 20.25 17.66 0.90
CA ALA A 200 19.96 18.45 -0.31
C ALA A 200 19.03 17.68 -1.26
N GLY A 201 19.33 16.42 -1.53
CA GLY A 201 18.46 15.56 -2.34
C GLY A 201 17.10 15.32 -1.68
N ALA A 202 17.07 15.21 -0.35
CA ALA A 202 15.82 15.08 0.39
C ALA A 202 14.92 16.31 0.23
N LEU A 203 15.48 17.54 0.30
CA LEU A 203 14.71 18.76 0.07
C LEU A 203 14.06 18.80 -1.30
N LEU A 204 14.77 18.36 -2.36
CA LEU A 204 14.20 18.31 -3.71
C LEU A 204 12.99 17.37 -3.78
N ASP A 205 13.10 16.18 -3.21
CA ASP A 205 11.99 15.22 -3.18
C ASP A 205 10.81 15.72 -2.35
N LEU A 206 11.06 16.21 -1.14
CA LEU A 206 10.01 16.70 -0.26
C LEU A 206 9.32 17.95 -0.81
N GLN A 207 9.99 18.78 -1.60
CA GLN A 207 9.37 19.89 -2.32
C GLN A 207 8.47 19.38 -3.46
N LEU A 208 8.86 18.31 -4.17
CA LEU A 208 8.00 17.66 -5.17
C LEU A 208 6.78 17.04 -4.51
N GLU A 209 6.96 16.36 -3.38
CA GLU A 209 5.84 15.83 -2.58
C GLU A 209 4.85 16.93 -2.18
N ARG A 210 5.36 18.05 -1.67
CA ARG A 210 4.55 19.22 -1.29
C ARG A 210 3.78 19.83 -2.47
N GLN A 211 4.29 19.73 -3.68
CA GLN A 211 3.57 20.15 -4.90
C GLN A 211 2.44 19.16 -5.25
N GLN A 212 2.68 17.88 -5.02
CA GLN A 212 1.72 16.80 -5.28
C GLN A 212 0.63 16.76 -4.21
N ILE A 213 1.00 16.77 -2.93
CA ILE A 213 0.08 16.82 -1.79
C ILE A 213 0.30 18.11 -1.02
N LYS A 214 -0.61 19.04 -1.21
CA LYS A 214 -0.58 20.31 -0.49
C LYS A 214 -1.02 20.10 0.96
N GLN A 215 -0.27 20.70 1.91
CA GLN A 215 -0.68 20.75 3.31
C GLN A 215 -0.77 19.37 4.00
N LEU A 216 0.32 18.61 3.96
CA LEU A 216 0.51 17.37 4.68
C LEU A 216 1.53 17.57 5.81
N ALA A 217 1.14 17.27 7.06
CA ALA A 217 2.00 17.44 8.23
C ALA A 217 3.30 16.65 8.12
N ASP A 218 3.22 15.42 7.61
CA ASP A 218 4.36 14.53 7.42
C ASP A 218 5.41 15.16 6.50
N THR A 219 5.01 15.71 5.36
CA THR A 219 5.91 16.38 4.41
C THR A 219 6.58 17.60 5.05
N GLU A 220 5.82 18.42 5.77
CA GLU A 220 6.36 19.62 6.44
C GLU A 220 7.33 19.24 7.56
N TYR A 221 7.06 18.18 8.33
CA TYR A 221 7.97 17.69 9.34
C TYR A 221 9.31 17.25 8.74
N TYR A 222 9.30 16.45 7.67
CA TYR A 222 10.53 15.99 7.02
C TYR A 222 11.29 17.14 6.31
N LEU A 223 10.60 18.15 5.77
CA LEU A 223 11.24 19.39 5.32
C LEU A 223 11.97 20.08 6.48
N GLY A 224 11.35 20.18 7.64
CA GLY A 224 11.96 20.70 8.85
C GLY A 224 13.26 19.96 9.22
N LEU A 225 13.22 18.62 9.22
CA LEU A 225 14.41 17.78 9.48
C LEU A 225 15.52 18.00 8.43
N ALA A 226 15.15 18.14 7.15
CA ALA A 226 16.12 18.38 6.08
C ALA A 226 16.80 19.73 6.24
N TYR A 227 16.08 20.80 6.55
CA TYR A 227 16.66 22.12 6.85
C TYR A 227 17.49 22.12 8.14
N GLN A 228 17.07 21.39 9.17
CA GLN A 228 17.85 21.22 10.39
C GLN A 228 19.22 20.57 10.10
N LYS A 229 19.25 19.53 9.27
CA LYS A 229 20.50 18.89 8.82
C LYS A 229 21.39 19.85 8.02
N GLN A 230 20.81 20.79 7.28
CA GLN A 230 21.54 21.87 6.59
C GLN A 230 21.91 23.04 7.52
N LYS A 231 21.67 22.92 8.83
CA LYS A 231 21.91 23.96 9.83
C LYS A 231 21.08 25.26 9.62
N ASN A 232 20.01 25.20 8.85
CA ASN A 232 19.08 26.31 8.67
C ASN A 232 17.93 26.21 9.68
N GLN A 233 18.22 26.65 10.92
CA GLN A 233 17.29 26.53 12.03
C GLN A 233 16.01 27.37 11.83
N ALA A 234 16.10 28.50 11.13
CA ALA A 234 14.95 29.36 10.89
C ALA A 234 13.90 28.66 10.02
N LEU A 235 14.32 28.09 8.88
CA LEU A 235 13.43 27.33 8.01
C LEU A 235 12.98 26.03 8.66
N ALA A 236 13.86 25.32 9.38
CA ALA A 236 13.48 24.12 10.10
C ALA A 236 12.30 24.38 11.05
N ARG A 237 12.41 25.44 11.88
CA ARG A 237 11.36 25.82 12.81
C ARG A 237 10.06 26.21 12.10
N GLN A 238 10.15 26.96 11.00
CA GLN A 238 8.97 27.34 10.22
C GLN A 238 8.20 26.10 9.74
N HIS A 239 8.91 25.11 9.21
CA HIS A 239 8.31 23.87 8.75
C HIS A 239 7.75 23.02 9.88
N PHE A 240 8.43 22.89 11.03
CA PHE A 240 7.88 22.17 12.20
C PHE A 240 6.62 22.84 12.75
N THR A 241 6.58 24.19 12.83
CA THR A 241 5.38 24.91 13.25
C THR A 241 4.21 24.68 12.30
N LEU A 242 4.48 24.66 10.99
CA LEU A 242 3.46 24.34 10.00
C LEU A 242 3.00 22.89 10.11
N ALA A 243 3.93 21.94 10.33
CA ALA A 243 3.60 20.53 10.55
C ALA A 243 2.68 20.36 11.77
N GLU A 244 2.97 21.02 12.89
CA GLU A 244 2.11 21.01 14.08
C GLU A 244 0.71 21.53 13.77
N THR A 245 0.62 22.66 13.10
CA THR A 245 -0.65 23.28 12.71
C THR A 245 -1.48 22.31 11.84
N LEU A 246 -0.87 21.72 10.82
CA LEU A 246 -1.53 20.78 9.93
C LEU A 246 -1.94 19.50 10.66
N PHE A 247 -1.09 18.98 11.53
CA PHE A 247 -1.40 17.79 12.32
C PHE A 247 -2.63 18.01 13.21
N ARG A 248 -2.70 19.14 13.91
CA ARG A 248 -3.86 19.51 14.74
C ARG A 248 -5.15 19.76 13.93
N GLN A 249 -5.02 20.04 12.63
CA GLN A 249 -6.14 20.13 11.68
C GLN A 249 -6.54 18.76 11.08
N GLY A 250 -5.91 17.66 11.49
CA GLY A 250 -6.18 16.34 10.95
C GLY A 250 -5.55 16.09 9.56
N ARG A 251 -4.59 16.91 9.13
CA ARG A 251 -3.93 16.82 7.82
C ARG A 251 -2.60 16.06 7.92
N TYR A 252 -2.68 14.80 8.24
CA TYR A 252 -1.55 13.88 8.37
C TYR A 252 -1.91 12.53 7.77
N ARG A 253 -0.91 11.71 7.49
CA ARG A 253 -1.12 10.33 6.99
C ARG A 253 -1.80 9.49 8.05
N HIS A 254 -2.87 8.83 7.67
CA HIS A 254 -3.64 7.96 8.55
C HIS A 254 -4.03 6.67 7.81
N ASN A 255 -3.93 5.56 8.51
CA ASN A 255 -4.45 4.26 8.07
C ASN A 255 -5.17 3.62 9.26
N ASP A 256 -6.41 3.18 9.05
CA ASP A 256 -7.28 2.64 10.11
C ASP A 256 -6.84 1.26 10.60
N TYR A 257 -5.98 0.57 9.85
CA TYR A 257 -5.65 -0.84 10.09
C TYR A 257 -4.21 -1.08 10.52
N CYS A 258 -3.30 -0.15 10.25
CA CYS A 258 -1.88 -0.35 10.49
C CYS A 258 -1.10 0.97 10.60
N GLU A 259 0.12 0.88 11.12
CA GLU A 259 1.07 2.00 11.18
C GLU A 259 1.86 2.08 9.87
N SER A 260 1.56 3.09 9.05
CA SER A 260 2.28 3.32 7.80
C SER A 260 3.70 3.85 8.04
N LEU A 261 4.67 3.40 7.25
CA LEU A 261 6.03 3.95 7.31
C LEU A 261 6.05 5.43 6.97
N ASP A 262 6.97 6.15 7.64
CA ASP A 262 7.15 7.60 7.50
C ASP A 262 5.94 8.44 7.95
N LYS A 263 4.97 7.86 8.67
CA LYS A 263 3.95 8.59 9.42
C LYS A 263 4.61 9.35 10.56
N VAL A 264 4.13 10.54 10.84
CA VAL A 264 4.62 11.42 11.90
C VAL A 264 3.61 11.51 13.03
N TYR A 265 4.09 11.59 14.26
CA TYR A 265 3.27 11.79 15.45
C TYR A 265 3.41 13.22 15.98
N LEU A 266 2.38 13.69 16.67
CA LEU A 266 2.44 15.03 17.28
C LEU A 266 3.62 15.17 18.22
N ALA A 267 3.93 14.12 19.00
CA ALA A 267 5.06 14.11 19.91
C ALA A 267 6.42 14.33 19.22
N ASP A 268 6.61 13.77 18.02
CA ASP A 268 7.85 13.98 17.25
C ASP A 268 7.99 15.43 16.81
N ILE A 269 6.87 16.05 16.39
CA ILE A 269 6.84 17.45 15.97
C ILE A 269 7.12 18.38 17.16
N GLU A 270 6.47 18.14 18.29
CA GLU A 270 6.67 18.92 19.54
C GLU A 270 8.11 18.80 20.03
N GLN A 271 8.68 17.59 20.02
CA GLN A 271 10.08 17.38 20.38
C GLN A 271 11.04 18.14 19.43
N ALA A 272 10.76 18.16 18.12
CA ALA A 272 11.57 18.90 17.15
C ALA A 272 11.50 20.42 17.37
N LEU A 273 10.36 20.93 17.82
CA LEU A 273 10.18 22.35 18.18
C LEU A 273 10.88 22.72 19.51
N ASP A 274 10.92 21.78 20.47
CA ASP A 274 11.52 22.02 21.81
C ASP A 274 13.03 21.85 21.83
N ASN A 275 13.64 21.11 20.92
CA ASN A 275 15.09 20.93 20.84
C ASN A 275 15.81 22.23 20.50
N ARG A 276 15.85 23.15 21.51
CA ARG A 276 16.46 24.48 21.48
C ARG A 276 17.89 24.50 22.02
N LYS A 277 18.55 23.35 22.19
CA LYS A 277 19.90 23.28 22.75
C LYS A 277 20.96 22.99 21.72
#